data_47557c59afddc2da2683803611fd2e95
#
_entry.id   47557c59afddc2da2683803611fd2e95
#
_cell.length_a   1.000
_cell.length_b   1.000
_cell.length_c   1.000
_cell.angle_alpha   90.00
_cell.angle_beta   90.00
_cell.angle_gamma   90.00
#
_symmetry.space_group_name_H-M   'P 1'
#
loop_
_entity.id
_entity.type
_entity.pdbx_description
1 polymer ?
#
loop_
_entity_poly.entity_id
_entity_poly.type
_entity_poly.pdbx_seq_one_letter_code
_entity_poly.pdbx_strand_id
1 'polypeptide(L)'
;DFVFSWHGNADLILAIIKLFEDKRNADYDILETGVQAIMLVEDSIRYYSTYLPELYKLILKQSNEFLKETLNEDQQKNRKRSRPKILLATCYDEAFATYEKYRNHFLGIISDVGMVVHKGDPPKTEKLDAGIDLVHHIRQDDPMMPILLQSSQVSVADVAKRLNVGFLKKYSRTLFLQLSDYIKEEFGFGDFVFRDGKGVVYGRAANLQELEEVIKHVPDNILVSNTSKNMFSKWFFARGLFTLANKFRLEHHDDASEAREFLIKEVQAYHKAMGRGIIAEFSNGNYDRYISFARMGDGSLGGKARGLAFLNRLIEKHSLTDRYENISIS
;
A
#
# COMPACT_ATOMS: atom_id res chain seq x y z
N ASP A 1 23.64 -9.33 -10.66
CA ASP A 1 23.68 -8.21 -11.61
C ASP A 1 22.44 -8.27 -12.50
N PHE A 2 21.85 -7.11 -12.82
CA PHE A 2 20.75 -7.00 -13.78
C PHE A 2 21.27 -6.43 -15.11
N VAL A 3 20.69 -6.89 -16.20
CA VAL A 3 20.93 -6.35 -17.54
C VAL A 3 19.67 -5.61 -17.96
N PHE A 4 19.80 -4.47 -18.64
CA PHE A 4 18.66 -3.68 -19.08
C PHE A 4 18.75 -3.41 -20.58
N SER A 5 17.58 -3.39 -21.24
CA SER A 5 17.47 -3.05 -22.65
C SER A 5 17.05 -1.58 -22.79
N TRP A 6 17.88 -0.79 -23.48
CA TRP A 6 17.60 0.62 -23.73
C TRP A 6 16.69 0.81 -24.95
N HIS A 7 15.52 1.40 -24.73
CA HIS A 7 14.53 1.68 -25.78
C HIS A 7 14.25 3.18 -25.95
N GLY A 8 15.19 4.05 -25.59
CA GLY A 8 15.04 5.50 -25.71
C GLY A 8 14.23 6.16 -24.59
N ASN A 9 13.87 5.42 -23.55
CA ASN A 9 13.11 5.94 -22.40
C ASN A 9 14.04 6.35 -21.25
N ALA A 10 14.18 7.66 -21.01
CA ALA A 10 15.02 8.20 -19.93
C ALA A 10 14.54 7.77 -18.51
N ASP A 11 13.25 7.46 -18.34
CA ASP A 11 12.69 6.99 -17.06
C ASP A 11 13.30 5.64 -16.63
N LEU A 12 13.89 4.88 -17.57
CA LEU A 12 14.61 3.65 -17.27
C LEU A 12 15.81 3.89 -16.35
N ILE A 13 16.51 5.01 -16.51
CA ILE A 13 17.66 5.36 -15.63
C ILE A 13 17.16 5.55 -14.19
N LEU A 14 16.07 6.27 -13.99
CA LEU A 14 15.45 6.42 -12.68
C LEU A 14 15.03 5.06 -12.11
N ALA A 15 14.41 4.22 -12.92
CA ALA A 15 13.98 2.88 -12.50
C ALA A 15 15.17 2.00 -12.08
N ILE A 16 16.27 2.02 -12.82
CA ILE A 16 17.50 1.30 -12.48
C ILE A 16 18.03 1.78 -11.12
N ILE A 17 18.20 3.09 -10.93
CA ILE A 17 18.69 3.66 -9.67
C ILE A 17 17.79 3.21 -8.50
N LYS A 18 16.48 3.35 -8.66
CA LYS A 18 15.51 2.97 -7.62
C LYS A 18 15.48 1.46 -7.34
N LEU A 19 15.63 0.63 -8.36
CA LEU A 19 15.69 -0.83 -8.17
C LEU A 19 16.93 -1.24 -7.36
N PHE A 20 18.10 -0.66 -7.66
CA PHE A 20 19.31 -0.92 -6.88
C PHE A 20 19.19 -0.38 -5.45
N GLU A 21 18.61 0.79 -5.27
CA GLU A 21 18.34 1.38 -3.96
C GLU A 21 17.39 0.46 -3.16
N ASP A 22 16.28 0.03 -3.76
CA ASP A 22 15.31 -0.87 -3.14
C ASP A 22 15.95 -2.22 -2.77
N LYS A 23 16.69 -2.84 -3.67
CA LYS A 23 17.40 -4.10 -3.41
C LYS A 23 18.42 -3.99 -2.28
N ARG A 24 19.20 -2.89 -2.26
CA ARG A 24 20.24 -2.68 -1.23
C ARG A 24 19.67 -2.48 0.17
N ASN A 25 18.53 -1.81 0.25
CA ASN A 25 17.93 -1.43 1.52
C ASN A 25 16.78 -2.38 1.93
N ALA A 26 16.46 -3.39 1.12
CA ALA A 26 15.29 -4.25 1.32
C ALA A 26 15.23 -4.86 2.72
N ASP A 27 16.32 -5.44 3.22
CA ASP A 27 16.34 -6.11 4.51
C ASP A 27 16.01 -5.13 5.65
N TYR A 28 16.67 -3.99 5.67
CA TYR A 28 16.41 -2.99 6.70
C TYR A 28 15.01 -2.37 6.57
N ASP A 29 14.67 -1.89 5.37
CA ASP A 29 13.42 -1.17 5.17
C ASP A 29 12.19 -2.10 5.35
N ILE A 30 12.27 -3.36 4.91
CA ILE A 30 11.15 -4.28 4.99
C ILE A 30 11.08 -4.93 6.38
N LEU A 31 12.17 -5.55 6.84
CA LEU A 31 12.14 -6.37 8.06
C LEU A 31 12.20 -5.55 9.34
N GLU A 32 12.96 -4.44 9.34
CA GLU A 32 13.14 -3.63 10.54
C GLU A 32 12.12 -2.48 10.63
N THR A 33 11.73 -1.87 9.49
CA THR A 33 10.83 -0.72 9.50
C THR A 33 9.39 -1.03 9.07
N GLY A 34 9.14 -2.23 8.55
CA GLY A 34 7.80 -2.67 8.11
C GLY A 34 7.35 -2.09 6.77
N VAL A 35 8.25 -1.50 5.99
CA VAL A 35 7.95 -1.03 4.63
C VAL A 35 7.54 -2.22 3.78
N GLN A 36 6.47 -2.05 3.02
CA GLN A 36 5.94 -3.11 2.18
C GLN A 36 6.68 -3.18 0.84
N ALA A 37 6.51 -4.31 0.14
CA ALA A 37 7.09 -4.56 -1.17
C ALA A 37 6.03 -4.95 -2.22
N ILE A 38 6.38 -4.74 -3.47
CA ILE A 38 5.73 -5.33 -4.64
C ILE A 38 6.77 -6.19 -5.33
N MET A 39 6.47 -7.45 -5.57
CA MET A 39 7.35 -8.33 -6.32
C MET A 39 6.97 -8.31 -7.81
N LEU A 40 7.95 -8.07 -8.66
CA LEU A 40 7.84 -8.26 -10.11
C LEU A 40 8.67 -9.50 -10.48
N VAL A 41 8.00 -10.51 -11.04
CA VAL A 41 8.64 -11.74 -11.54
C VAL A 41 8.59 -11.71 -13.06
N GLU A 42 9.73 -11.53 -13.70
CA GLU A 42 9.85 -11.42 -15.15
C GLU A 42 11.29 -11.75 -15.58
N ASP A 43 11.49 -12.77 -16.37
CA ASP A 43 12.82 -13.20 -16.84
C ASP A 43 13.27 -12.49 -18.12
N SER A 44 12.33 -11.93 -18.89
CA SER A 44 12.63 -11.21 -20.12
C SER A 44 13.17 -9.82 -19.85
N ILE A 45 14.46 -9.60 -20.22
CA ILE A 45 15.14 -8.31 -20.15
C ILE A 45 14.31 -7.19 -20.79
N ARG A 46 13.71 -7.47 -21.92
CA ARG A 46 12.88 -6.51 -22.66
C ARG A 46 11.68 -6.08 -21.84
N TYR A 47 10.98 -7.04 -21.22
CA TYR A 47 9.74 -6.75 -20.51
C TYR A 47 10.02 -6.03 -19.20
N TYR A 48 10.89 -6.53 -18.33
CA TYR A 48 11.13 -5.82 -17.08
C TYR A 48 11.78 -4.44 -17.29
N SER A 49 12.59 -4.25 -18.36
CA SER A 49 13.09 -2.93 -18.72
C SER A 49 11.99 -1.95 -19.15
N THR A 50 10.86 -2.47 -19.60
CA THR A 50 9.69 -1.65 -19.99
C THR A 50 8.72 -1.45 -18.81
N TYR A 51 8.53 -2.47 -17.96
CA TYR A 51 7.61 -2.41 -16.83
C TYR A 51 8.14 -1.55 -15.67
N LEU A 52 9.41 -1.68 -15.31
CA LEU A 52 9.99 -0.99 -14.17
C LEU A 52 9.82 0.52 -14.20
N PRO A 53 10.06 1.24 -15.33
CA PRO A 53 9.82 2.67 -15.41
C PRO A 53 8.37 3.04 -15.09
N GLU A 54 7.41 2.32 -15.64
CA GLU A 54 5.98 2.60 -15.42
C GLU A 54 5.54 2.26 -14.00
N LEU A 55 6.04 1.17 -13.40
CA LEU A 55 5.80 0.83 -12.01
C LEU A 55 6.35 1.88 -11.05
N TYR A 56 7.61 2.30 -11.23
CA TYR A 56 8.20 3.35 -10.39
C TYR A 56 7.48 4.67 -10.55
N LYS A 57 7.12 5.05 -11.77
CA LYS A 57 6.35 6.27 -12.04
C LYS A 57 5.01 6.26 -11.32
N LEU A 58 4.29 5.13 -11.39
CA LEU A 58 3.02 4.95 -10.71
C LEU A 58 3.17 5.04 -9.19
N ILE A 59 4.10 4.27 -8.60
CA ILE A 59 4.28 4.22 -7.14
C ILE A 59 4.76 5.56 -6.61
N LEU A 60 5.68 6.24 -7.28
CA LEU A 60 6.15 7.56 -6.89
C LEU A 60 5.04 8.61 -6.96
N LYS A 61 4.21 8.56 -8.00
CA LYS A 61 3.04 9.45 -8.13
C LYS A 61 2.06 9.22 -6.98
N GLN A 62 1.68 7.97 -6.70
CA GLN A 62 0.75 7.65 -5.61
C GLN A 62 1.32 8.02 -4.24
N SER A 63 2.60 7.72 -4.00
CA SER A 63 3.27 8.12 -2.76
C SER A 63 3.27 9.64 -2.57
N ASN A 64 3.44 10.41 -3.64
CA ASN A 64 3.35 11.88 -3.57
C ASN A 64 1.92 12.38 -3.30
N GLU A 65 0.89 11.72 -3.84
CA GLU A 65 -0.50 12.06 -3.51
C GLU A 65 -0.77 11.84 -2.01
N PHE A 66 -0.26 10.75 -1.42
CA PHE A 66 -0.40 10.50 0.01
C PHE A 66 0.32 11.52 0.91
N LEU A 67 1.29 12.27 0.40
CA LEU A 67 1.91 13.37 1.16
C LEU A 67 0.95 14.52 1.42
N LYS A 68 -0.08 14.68 0.59
CA LYS A 68 -1.11 15.72 0.79
C LYS A 68 -1.96 15.46 2.05
N GLU A 69 -2.00 14.22 2.53
CA GLU A 69 -2.69 13.83 3.76
C GLU A 69 -1.86 14.08 5.03
N THR A 70 -0.62 14.53 4.89
CA THR A 70 0.28 14.76 6.02
C THR A 70 0.10 16.16 6.59
N LEU A 71 0.23 16.29 7.91
CA LEU A 71 -0.05 17.51 8.63
C LEU A 71 1.18 18.42 8.79
N ASN A 72 2.39 17.86 8.66
CA ASN A 72 3.65 18.60 8.81
C ASN A 72 4.83 17.94 8.05
N GLU A 73 5.98 18.65 8.02
CA GLU A 73 7.18 18.17 7.32
C GLU A 73 7.74 16.84 7.86
N ASP A 74 7.64 16.58 9.16
CA ASP A 74 8.17 15.33 9.74
C ASP A 74 7.32 14.14 9.32
N GLN A 75 6.00 14.29 9.28
CA GLN A 75 5.11 13.28 8.70
C GLN A 75 5.39 13.08 7.22
N GLN A 76 5.64 14.17 6.46
CA GLN A 76 6.02 14.07 5.05
C GLN A 76 7.32 13.27 4.86
N LYS A 77 8.36 13.54 5.66
CA LYS A 77 9.63 12.80 5.61
C LYS A 77 9.43 11.32 5.90
N ASN A 78 8.65 10.99 6.94
CA ASN A 78 8.35 9.61 7.29
C ASN A 78 7.54 8.92 6.19
N ARG A 79 6.54 9.59 5.62
CA ARG A 79 5.73 9.06 4.54
C ARG A 79 6.56 8.82 3.25
N LYS A 80 7.51 9.70 2.93
CA LYS A 80 8.44 9.48 1.80
C LYS A 80 9.32 8.24 2.00
N ARG A 81 9.77 7.97 3.23
CA ARG A 81 10.58 6.80 3.56
C ARG A 81 9.77 5.48 3.53
N SER A 82 8.46 5.55 3.75
CA SER A 82 7.57 4.38 3.75
C SER A 82 7.08 3.96 2.36
N ARG A 83 7.65 4.52 1.28
CA ARG A 83 7.35 4.11 -0.09
C ARG A 83 7.61 2.61 -0.28
N PRO A 84 6.64 1.83 -0.77
CA PRO A 84 6.83 0.42 -1.05
C PRO A 84 7.99 0.15 -2.00
N LYS A 85 8.73 -0.93 -1.73
CA LYS A 85 9.87 -1.37 -2.53
C LYS A 85 9.41 -2.18 -3.73
N ILE A 86 10.15 -2.11 -4.83
CA ILE A 86 9.98 -3.05 -5.95
C ILE A 86 11.11 -4.05 -5.88
N LEU A 87 10.76 -5.34 -5.77
CA LEU A 87 11.70 -6.46 -5.79
C LEU A 87 11.55 -7.21 -7.11
N LEU A 88 12.59 -7.20 -7.93
CA LEU A 88 12.62 -7.91 -9.21
C LEU A 88 13.24 -9.30 -9.00
N ALA A 89 12.51 -10.33 -9.42
CA ALA A 89 13.00 -11.70 -9.57
C ALA A 89 12.99 -12.08 -11.05
N THR A 90 14.07 -12.70 -11.52
CA THR A 90 14.28 -13.04 -12.94
C THR A 90 14.20 -14.53 -13.22
N CYS A 91 13.84 -15.32 -12.23
CA CYS A 91 13.56 -16.76 -12.35
C CYS A 91 12.68 -17.23 -11.20
N TYR A 92 12.17 -18.45 -11.31
CA TYR A 92 11.30 -19.05 -10.28
C TYR A 92 11.96 -19.10 -8.91
N ASP A 93 13.21 -19.60 -8.83
CA ASP A 93 13.92 -19.74 -7.55
C ASP A 93 14.13 -18.41 -6.84
N GLU A 94 14.46 -17.34 -7.59
CA GLU A 94 14.59 -16.00 -7.02
C GLU A 94 13.24 -15.50 -6.50
N ALA A 95 12.15 -15.74 -7.24
CA ALA A 95 10.79 -15.34 -6.83
C ALA A 95 10.37 -16.08 -5.56
N PHE A 96 10.57 -17.39 -5.52
CA PHE A 96 10.27 -18.24 -4.37
C PHE A 96 11.06 -17.80 -3.13
N ALA A 97 12.39 -17.67 -3.25
CA ALA A 97 13.25 -17.27 -2.14
C ALA A 97 12.90 -15.84 -1.63
N THR A 98 12.56 -14.93 -2.54
CA THR A 98 12.15 -13.56 -2.19
C THR A 98 10.82 -13.56 -1.46
N TYR A 99 9.85 -14.37 -1.90
CA TYR A 99 8.57 -14.55 -1.23
C TYR A 99 8.77 -15.10 0.17
N GLU A 100 9.50 -16.22 0.33
CA GLU A 100 9.77 -16.84 1.62
C GLU A 100 10.43 -15.86 2.61
N LYS A 101 11.36 -15.05 2.13
CA LYS A 101 12.08 -14.08 2.96
C LYS A 101 11.19 -12.95 3.46
N TYR A 102 10.27 -12.44 2.63
CA TYR A 102 9.49 -11.23 2.92
C TYR A 102 7.97 -11.49 2.94
N ARG A 103 7.52 -12.74 3.09
CA ARG A 103 6.12 -13.18 2.91
C ARG A 103 5.05 -12.28 3.53
N ASN A 104 5.30 -11.72 4.70
CA ASN A 104 4.34 -10.88 5.43
C ASN A 104 4.35 -9.41 5.03
N HIS A 105 5.15 -9.03 4.03
CA HIS A 105 5.40 -7.63 3.68
C HIS A 105 5.09 -7.32 2.22
N PHE A 106 4.30 -8.15 1.54
CA PHE A 106 3.89 -7.88 0.17
C PHE A 106 2.52 -7.21 0.10
N LEU A 107 2.42 -6.12 -0.67
CA LEU A 107 1.15 -5.55 -1.11
C LEU A 107 0.56 -6.36 -2.26
N GLY A 108 1.41 -6.95 -3.08
CA GLY A 108 1.02 -7.78 -4.19
C GLY A 108 2.18 -8.25 -5.04
N ILE A 109 1.88 -9.16 -5.96
CA ILE A 109 2.86 -9.82 -6.82
C ILE A 109 2.38 -9.71 -8.26
N ILE A 110 3.28 -9.32 -9.16
CA ILE A 110 3.09 -9.29 -10.62
C ILE A 110 4.02 -10.34 -11.18
N SER A 111 3.49 -11.37 -11.82
CA SER A 111 4.29 -12.50 -12.30
C SER A 111 4.00 -12.84 -13.74
N ASP A 112 5.05 -13.06 -14.51
CA ASP A 112 4.92 -13.85 -15.74
C ASP A 112 4.45 -15.26 -15.42
N VAL A 113 3.83 -15.92 -16.38
CA VAL A 113 3.39 -17.31 -16.24
C VAL A 113 4.48 -18.28 -16.63
N GLY A 114 5.15 -18.05 -17.76
CA GLY A 114 6.31 -18.81 -18.18
C GLY A 114 7.60 -18.14 -17.73
N MET A 115 8.52 -18.88 -17.16
CA MET A 115 9.85 -18.37 -16.80
C MET A 115 10.84 -19.51 -16.63
N VAL A 116 12.12 -19.18 -16.69
CA VAL A 116 13.18 -20.13 -16.34
C VAL A 116 13.16 -20.47 -14.85
N VAL A 117 13.52 -21.71 -14.49
CA VAL A 117 13.51 -22.16 -13.09
C VAL A 117 14.71 -21.60 -12.34
N HIS A 118 15.92 -21.79 -12.90
CA HIS A 118 17.15 -21.38 -12.23
C HIS A 118 17.77 -20.15 -12.91
N LYS A 119 18.46 -19.36 -12.13
CA LYS A 119 19.16 -18.19 -12.66
C LYS A 119 20.25 -18.57 -13.65
N GLY A 120 20.19 -17.99 -14.84
CA GLY A 120 21.15 -18.24 -15.91
C GLY A 120 20.77 -19.40 -16.82
N ASP A 121 19.66 -20.07 -16.58
CA ASP A 121 19.15 -21.08 -17.49
C ASP A 121 18.85 -20.46 -18.87
N PRO A 122 19.08 -21.21 -19.97
CA PRO A 122 18.76 -20.71 -21.29
C PRO A 122 17.24 -20.47 -21.46
N PRO A 123 16.80 -19.43 -22.17
CA PRO A 123 15.35 -19.16 -22.37
C PRO A 123 14.56 -20.34 -22.94
N LYS A 124 15.19 -21.25 -23.69
CA LYS A 124 14.55 -22.46 -24.23
C LYS A 124 14.16 -23.49 -23.19
N THR A 125 14.63 -23.36 -21.94
CA THR A 125 14.28 -24.22 -20.80
C THR A 125 13.19 -23.62 -19.93
N GLU A 126 12.51 -22.58 -20.39
CA GLU A 126 11.38 -21.94 -19.72
C GLU A 126 10.31 -22.96 -19.35
N LYS A 127 9.88 -22.93 -18.11
CA LYS A 127 8.74 -23.70 -17.61
C LYS A 127 7.48 -22.86 -17.81
N LEU A 128 6.57 -23.35 -18.67
CA LEU A 128 5.41 -22.61 -19.16
C LEU A 128 4.34 -22.28 -18.11
N ASP A 129 4.39 -22.92 -16.95
CA ASP A 129 3.44 -22.82 -15.84
C ASP A 129 4.10 -22.45 -14.50
N ALA A 130 5.37 -22.03 -14.53
CA ALA A 130 6.13 -21.68 -13.32
C ALA A 130 5.43 -20.60 -12.47
N GLY A 131 4.84 -19.58 -13.10
CA GLY A 131 4.08 -18.56 -12.40
C GLY A 131 2.79 -19.10 -11.76
N ILE A 132 2.19 -20.13 -12.32
CA ILE A 132 1.02 -20.84 -11.74
C ILE A 132 1.45 -21.61 -10.50
N ASP A 133 2.59 -22.31 -10.54
CA ASP A 133 3.14 -23.00 -9.38
C ASP A 133 3.47 -22.03 -8.25
N LEU A 134 4.03 -20.86 -8.59
CA LEU A 134 4.27 -19.81 -7.61
C LEU A 134 2.96 -19.31 -6.96
N VAL A 135 1.88 -19.15 -7.74
CA VAL A 135 0.56 -18.83 -7.21
C VAL A 135 0.07 -19.90 -6.25
N HIS A 136 0.18 -21.17 -6.61
CA HIS A 136 -0.24 -22.27 -5.73
C HIS A 136 0.52 -22.27 -4.41
N HIS A 137 1.84 -22.04 -4.45
CA HIS A 137 2.65 -21.94 -3.25
C HIS A 137 2.20 -20.78 -2.36
N ILE A 138 2.05 -19.59 -2.92
CA ILE A 138 1.63 -18.38 -2.18
C ILE A 138 0.23 -18.56 -1.56
N ARG A 139 -0.70 -19.20 -2.29
CA ARG A 139 -2.07 -19.44 -1.82
C ARG A 139 -2.18 -20.39 -0.63
N GLN A 140 -1.19 -21.25 -0.41
CA GLN A 140 -1.12 -22.09 0.79
C GLN A 140 -0.84 -21.27 2.05
N ASP A 141 -0.10 -20.17 1.90
CA ASP A 141 0.35 -19.32 2.99
C ASP A 141 -0.56 -18.07 3.15
N ASP A 142 -0.83 -17.36 2.06
CA ASP A 142 -1.75 -16.21 2.02
C ASP A 142 -2.82 -16.40 0.93
N PRO A 143 -3.99 -16.93 1.29
CA PRO A 143 -5.10 -17.11 0.34
C PRO A 143 -5.60 -15.82 -0.29
N MET A 144 -5.34 -14.66 0.34
CA MET A 144 -5.82 -13.34 -0.10
C MET A 144 -4.72 -12.43 -0.69
N MET A 145 -3.51 -12.95 -0.91
CA MET A 145 -2.45 -12.18 -1.57
C MET A 145 -2.91 -11.70 -2.95
N PRO A 146 -2.87 -10.39 -3.25
CA PRO A 146 -3.12 -9.91 -4.60
C PRO A 146 -2.03 -10.38 -5.56
N ILE A 147 -2.40 -11.15 -6.56
CA ILE A 147 -1.46 -11.64 -7.58
C ILE A 147 -2.02 -11.30 -8.95
N LEU A 148 -1.15 -10.76 -9.81
CA LEU A 148 -1.44 -10.44 -11.19
C LEU A 148 -0.58 -11.28 -12.11
N LEU A 149 -1.19 -12.21 -12.81
CA LEU A 149 -0.51 -13.01 -13.83
C LEU A 149 -0.48 -12.28 -15.17
N GLN A 150 0.64 -12.39 -15.86
CA GLN A 150 0.83 -11.84 -17.20
C GLN A 150 1.20 -12.96 -18.17
N SER A 151 0.55 -13.00 -19.34
CA SER A 151 0.90 -13.95 -20.39
C SER A 151 0.46 -13.45 -21.77
N SER A 152 1.14 -13.91 -22.80
CA SER A 152 0.67 -13.76 -24.19
C SER A 152 -0.48 -14.71 -24.52
N GLN A 153 -0.63 -15.81 -23.76
CA GLN A 153 -1.62 -16.85 -23.97
C GLN A 153 -2.94 -16.50 -23.28
N VAL A 154 -4.02 -16.35 -24.09
CA VAL A 154 -5.35 -15.99 -23.57
C VAL A 154 -5.96 -17.11 -22.72
N SER A 155 -5.59 -18.38 -22.94
CA SER A 155 -6.05 -19.52 -22.15
C SER A 155 -5.70 -19.44 -20.67
N VAL A 156 -4.66 -18.66 -20.32
CA VAL A 156 -4.27 -18.41 -18.94
C VAL A 156 -5.32 -17.58 -18.17
N ALA A 157 -6.15 -16.81 -18.86
CA ALA A 157 -7.23 -16.02 -18.22
C ALA A 157 -8.23 -16.92 -17.44
N ASP A 158 -8.58 -18.08 -17.99
CA ASP A 158 -9.47 -19.01 -17.31
C ASP A 158 -8.79 -19.67 -16.09
N VAL A 159 -7.49 -19.91 -16.17
CA VAL A 159 -6.69 -20.41 -15.04
C VAL A 159 -6.63 -19.36 -13.95
N ALA A 160 -6.30 -18.12 -14.28
CA ALA A 160 -6.25 -17.01 -13.34
C ALA A 160 -7.59 -16.81 -12.62
N LYS A 161 -8.71 -16.90 -13.36
CA LYS A 161 -10.05 -16.81 -12.77
C LYS A 161 -10.32 -17.92 -11.75
N ARG A 162 -9.94 -19.19 -12.05
CA ARG A 162 -10.07 -20.32 -11.10
C ARG A 162 -9.23 -20.14 -9.85
N LEU A 163 -8.03 -19.55 -9.99
CA LEU A 163 -7.11 -19.27 -8.88
C LEU A 163 -7.45 -17.99 -8.12
N ASN A 164 -8.49 -17.28 -8.55
CA ASN A 164 -8.87 -15.97 -7.98
C ASN A 164 -7.69 -14.98 -7.98
N VAL A 165 -7.01 -14.84 -9.12
CA VAL A 165 -5.92 -13.88 -9.36
C VAL A 165 -6.23 -13.03 -10.59
N GLY A 166 -5.62 -11.85 -10.67
CA GLY A 166 -5.72 -10.99 -11.83
C GLY A 166 -5.01 -11.57 -13.06
N PHE A 167 -5.44 -11.17 -14.24
CA PHE A 167 -4.79 -11.53 -15.49
C PHE A 167 -4.65 -10.32 -16.41
N LEU A 168 -3.44 -10.14 -16.97
CA LEU A 168 -3.16 -9.17 -18.03
C LEU A 168 -2.56 -9.88 -19.24
N LYS A 169 -3.11 -9.58 -20.39
CA LYS A 169 -2.55 -10.05 -21.67
C LYS A 169 -1.35 -9.21 -22.05
N LYS A 170 -0.16 -9.80 -22.16
CA LYS A 170 1.03 -9.16 -22.76
C LYS A 170 0.70 -8.66 -24.16
N TYR A 171 1.35 -7.59 -24.60
CA TYR A 171 1.11 -6.91 -25.90
C TYR A 171 -0.26 -6.23 -26.05
N SER A 172 -1.08 -6.13 -25.00
CA SER A 172 -2.29 -5.29 -25.07
C SER A 172 -1.90 -3.82 -25.21
N ARG A 173 -2.62 -3.07 -26.06
CA ARG A 173 -2.44 -1.61 -26.18
C ARG A 173 -2.76 -0.86 -24.89
N THR A 174 -3.57 -1.46 -24.02
CA THR A 174 -4.02 -0.90 -22.73
C THR A 174 -3.31 -1.52 -21.55
N LEU A 175 -2.21 -2.26 -21.77
CA LEU A 175 -1.50 -3.02 -20.73
C LEU A 175 -1.17 -2.18 -19.50
N PHE A 176 -0.51 -1.04 -19.70
CA PHE A 176 -0.10 -0.18 -18.58
C PHE A 176 -1.25 0.53 -17.88
N LEU A 177 -2.33 0.83 -18.61
CA LEU A 177 -3.55 1.35 -18.00
C LEU A 177 -4.17 0.28 -17.08
N GLN A 178 -4.37 -0.93 -17.60
CA GLN A 178 -4.91 -2.06 -16.82
C GLN A 178 -4.02 -2.43 -15.63
N LEU A 179 -2.69 -2.40 -15.80
CA LEU A 179 -1.72 -2.61 -14.72
C LEU A 179 -1.87 -1.53 -13.65
N SER A 180 -1.96 -0.26 -14.05
CA SER A 180 -2.16 0.86 -13.14
C SER A 180 -3.46 0.73 -12.35
N ASP A 181 -4.55 0.37 -13.01
CA ASP A 181 -5.85 0.21 -12.38
C ASP A 181 -5.84 -0.96 -11.39
N TYR A 182 -5.25 -2.10 -11.76
CA TYR A 182 -5.10 -3.26 -10.87
C TYR A 182 -4.28 -2.92 -9.62
N ILE A 183 -3.14 -2.23 -9.76
CA ILE A 183 -2.30 -1.82 -8.63
C ILE A 183 -3.06 -0.85 -7.71
N LYS A 184 -3.80 0.09 -8.27
CA LYS A 184 -4.61 1.02 -7.46
C LYS A 184 -5.71 0.30 -6.69
N GLU A 185 -6.41 -0.63 -7.32
CA GLU A 185 -7.54 -1.32 -6.74
C GLU A 185 -7.13 -2.44 -5.78
N GLU A 186 -6.22 -3.33 -6.18
CA GLU A 186 -5.92 -4.55 -5.44
C GLU A 186 -4.72 -4.40 -4.49
N PHE A 187 -3.72 -3.54 -4.83
CA PHE A 187 -2.57 -3.29 -3.95
C PHE A 187 -2.79 -2.13 -2.97
N GLY A 188 -3.98 -1.51 -2.99
CA GLY A 188 -4.38 -0.50 -2.02
C GLY A 188 -3.90 0.93 -2.30
N PHE A 189 -3.38 1.23 -3.50
CA PHE A 189 -2.90 2.57 -3.82
C PHE A 189 -3.99 3.56 -4.22
N GLY A 190 -5.15 3.09 -4.66
CA GLY A 190 -6.30 3.94 -5.00
C GLY A 190 -7.18 4.26 -3.81
N ASP A 191 -8.37 4.80 -4.09
CA ASP A 191 -9.43 4.95 -3.10
C ASP A 191 -9.80 3.59 -2.51
N PHE A 192 -10.21 3.57 -1.24
CA PHE A 192 -10.86 2.40 -0.68
C PHE A 192 -12.28 2.30 -1.24
N VAL A 193 -12.58 1.22 -1.94
CA VAL A 193 -13.88 1.03 -2.60
C VAL A 193 -14.63 -0.13 -1.96
N PHE A 194 -15.77 0.20 -1.34
CA PHE A 194 -16.70 -0.81 -0.84
C PHE A 194 -17.59 -1.29 -1.98
N ARG A 195 -17.39 -2.52 -2.43
CA ARG A 195 -18.16 -3.14 -3.53
C ARG A 195 -18.57 -4.57 -3.19
N ASP A 196 -19.68 -5.01 -3.75
CA ASP A 196 -20.11 -6.41 -3.67
C ASP A 196 -19.41 -7.26 -4.74
N GLY A 197 -19.68 -8.60 -4.69
CA GLY A 197 -19.15 -9.54 -5.69
C GLY A 197 -19.70 -9.34 -7.12
N LYS A 198 -20.67 -8.46 -7.31
CA LYS A 198 -21.24 -8.08 -8.62
C LYS A 198 -20.67 -6.76 -9.12
N GLY A 199 -19.80 -6.11 -8.35
CA GLY A 199 -19.16 -4.84 -8.69
C GLY A 199 -19.99 -3.60 -8.35
N VAL A 200 -21.12 -3.72 -7.64
CA VAL A 200 -21.90 -2.58 -7.18
C VAL A 200 -21.14 -1.85 -6.07
N VAL A 201 -20.95 -0.53 -6.23
CA VAL A 201 -20.21 0.30 -5.29
C VAL A 201 -21.15 0.90 -4.25
N TYR A 202 -20.86 0.68 -2.97
CA TYR A 202 -21.60 1.17 -1.82
C TYR A 202 -20.94 2.38 -1.15
N GLY A 203 -19.67 2.63 -1.44
CA GLY A 203 -18.95 3.79 -0.93
C GLY A 203 -17.51 3.83 -1.41
N ARG A 204 -16.90 5.03 -1.34
CA ARG A 204 -15.50 5.27 -1.66
C ARG A 204 -14.90 6.18 -0.60
N ALA A 205 -13.62 5.97 -0.32
CA ALA A 205 -12.86 6.80 0.59
C ALA A 205 -11.44 7.03 0.03
N ALA A 206 -11.08 8.26 -0.19
CA ALA A 206 -9.73 8.63 -0.63
C ALA A 206 -8.75 8.77 0.54
N ASN A 207 -9.24 9.08 1.73
CA ASN A 207 -8.46 9.34 2.94
C ASN A 207 -9.14 8.77 4.19
N LEU A 208 -8.47 8.87 5.36
CA LEU A 208 -8.98 8.31 6.62
C LEU A 208 -10.29 8.94 7.09
N GLN A 209 -10.47 10.24 6.86
CA GLN A 209 -11.67 10.95 7.28
C GLN A 209 -12.89 10.48 6.49
N GLU A 210 -12.75 10.36 5.16
CA GLU A 210 -13.80 9.81 4.30
C GLU A 210 -14.06 8.33 4.63
N LEU A 211 -13.01 7.55 4.93
CA LEU A 211 -13.16 6.15 5.31
C LEU A 211 -14.00 6.01 6.57
N GLU A 212 -13.76 6.83 7.59
CA GLU A 212 -14.57 6.85 8.83
C GLU A 212 -16.05 7.13 8.54
N GLU A 213 -16.35 8.09 7.66
CA GLU A 213 -17.74 8.41 7.32
C GLU A 213 -18.42 7.28 6.54
N VAL A 214 -17.72 6.69 5.58
CA VAL A 214 -18.28 5.60 4.75
C VAL A 214 -18.52 4.34 5.58
N ILE A 215 -17.62 3.97 6.49
CA ILE A 215 -17.77 2.80 7.38
C ILE A 215 -19.07 2.88 8.18
N LYS A 216 -19.54 4.06 8.57
CA LYS A 216 -20.79 4.23 9.35
C LYS A 216 -22.03 3.77 8.60
N HIS A 217 -22.02 3.82 7.28
CA HIS A 217 -23.21 3.66 6.43
C HIS A 217 -23.16 2.47 5.48
N VAL A 218 -21.99 1.87 5.26
CA VAL A 218 -21.84 0.73 4.35
C VAL A 218 -22.60 -0.50 4.90
N PRO A 219 -23.26 -1.31 4.03
CA PRO A 219 -23.95 -2.52 4.46
C PRO A 219 -23.04 -3.52 5.17
N ASP A 220 -23.57 -4.21 6.18
CA ASP A 220 -22.82 -5.11 7.06
C ASP A 220 -22.10 -6.24 6.30
N ASN A 221 -22.78 -6.88 5.36
CA ASN A 221 -22.18 -7.95 4.55
C ASN A 221 -21.01 -7.46 3.70
N ILE A 222 -21.04 -6.21 3.25
CA ILE A 222 -19.94 -5.60 2.48
C ILE A 222 -18.78 -5.27 3.43
N LEU A 223 -19.06 -4.75 4.62
CA LEU A 223 -18.07 -4.46 5.63
C LEU A 223 -17.28 -5.73 6.01
N VAL A 224 -17.99 -6.79 6.43
CA VAL A 224 -17.40 -8.08 6.80
C VAL A 224 -16.59 -8.69 5.65
N SER A 225 -17.10 -8.62 4.42
CA SER A 225 -16.34 -9.11 3.25
C SER A 225 -15.02 -8.38 3.03
N ASN A 226 -14.93 -7.09 3.35
CA ASN A 226 -13.68 -6.33 3.21
C ASN A 226 -12.72 -6.58 4.37
N THR A 227 -13.21 -6.81 5.59
CA THR A 227 -12.37 -7.20 6.74
C THR A 227 -11.76 -8.59 6.52
N SER A 228 -12.56 -9.57 6.12
CA SER A 228 -12.10 -10.95 5.88
C SER A 228 -11.04 -11.07 4.77
N LYS A 229 -11.01 -10.13 3.83
CA LYS A 229 -10.00 -10.06 2.74
C LYS A 229 -8.78 -9.22 3.08
N ASN A 230 -8.63 -8.73 4.32
CA ASN A 230 -7.56 -7.84 4.74
C ASN A 230 -7.42 -6.56 3.88
N MET A 231 -8.51 -6.09 3.26
CA MET A 231 -8.46 -4.94 2.36
C MET A 231 -8.06 -3.66 3.09
N PHE A 232 -8.52 -3.46 4.33
CA PHE A 232 -8.15 -2.31 5.16
C PHE A 232 -6.67 -2.28 5.45
N SER A 233 -6.08 -3.38 5.91
CA SER A 233 -4.66 -3.42 6.24
C SER A 233 -3.79 -3.14 5.01
N LYS A 234 -4.12 -3.69 3.84
CA LYS A 234 -3.41 -3.43 2.59
C LYS A 234 -3.46 -1.95 2.21
N TRP A 235 -4.63 -1.35 2.31
CA TRP A 235 -4.83 0.08 2.01
C TRP A 235 -4.04 0.99 2.95
N PHE A 236 -3.99 0.66 4.25
CA PHE A 236 -3.17 1.37 5.23
C PHE A 236 -1.68 1.16 5.00
N PHE A 237 -1.25 -0.07 4.69
CA PHE A 237 0.14 -0.36 4.37
C PHE A 237 0.63 0.42 3.14
N ALA A 238 -0.16 0.48 2.06
CA ALA A 238 0.19 1.24 0.87
C ALA A 238 0.42 2.73 1.17
N ARG A 239 -0.29 3.26 2.17
CA ARG A 239 -0.17 4.65 2.66
C ARG A 239 0.90 4.85 3.72
N GLY A 240 1.64 3.82 4.13
CA GLY A 240 2.65 3.90 5.19
C GLY A 240 2.07 4.10 6.59
N LEU A 241 0.81 3.71 6.83
CA LEU A 241 0.13 3.79 8.12
C LEU A 241 0.35 2.49 8.91
N PHE A 242 1.61 2.10 9.11
CA PHE A 242 2.01 0.75 9.56
C PHE A 242 1.40 0.32 10.88
N THR A 243 1.33 1.22 11.87
CA THR A 243 0.72 0.93 13.17
C THR A 243 -0.76 0.54 13.02
N LEU A 244 -1.49 1.31 12.21
CA LEU A 244 -2.89 1.04 11.94
C LEU A 244 -3.06 -0.25 11.13
N ALA A 245 -2.28 -0.39 10.05
CA ALA A 245 -2.31 -1.56 9.19
C ALA A 245 -2.09 -2.88 9.94
N ASN A 246 -1.11 -2.92 10.86
CA ASN A 246 -0.82 -4.10 11.65
C ASN A 246 -1.96 -4.49 12.59
N LYS A 247 -2.64 -3.52 13.21
CA LYS A 247 -3.83 -3.80 14.04
C LYS A 247 -4.91 -4.49 13.22
N PHE A 248 -5.22 -3.96 12.02
CA PHE A 248 -6.26 -4.50 11.17
C PHE A 248 -5.92 -5.85 10.53
N ARG A 249 -4.65 -6.16 10.38
CA ARG A 249 -4.21 -7.45 9.86
C ARG A 249 -4.41 -8.60 10.85
N LEU A 250 -4.36 -8.31 12.14
CA LEU A 250 -4.42 -9.30 13.22
C LEU A 250 -5.85 -9.53 13.71
N GLU A 251 -6.74 -8.58 13.48
CA GLU A 251 -8.10 -8.61 14.02
C GLU A 251 -9.10 -9.02 12.94
N HIS A 252 -9.85 -10.06 13.24
CA HIS A 252 -10.92 -10.55 12.40
C HIS A 252 -12.21 -10.61 13.22
N HIS A 253 -13.25 -9.97 12.73
CA HIS A 253 -14.56 -9.95 13.36
C HIS A 253 -15.59 -10.59 12.40
N ASP A 254 -16.30 -11.58 12.86
CA ASP A 254 -17.40 -12.21 12.11
C ASP A 254 -18.70 -11.42 12.25
N ASP A 255 -18.87 -10.71 13.37
CA ASP A 255 -19.98 -9.80 13.59
C ASP A 255 -19.73 -8.41 13.01
N ALA A 256 -20.69 -7.93 12.23
CA ALA A 256 -20.56 -6.65 11.52
C ALA A 256 -20.58 -5.45 12.46
N SER A 257 -21.32 -5.53 13.58
CA SER A 257 -21.38 -4.45 14.56
C SER A 257 -20.07 -4.30 15.30
N GLU A 258 -19.48 -5.42 15.74
CA GLU A 258 -18.16 -5.44 16.37
C GLU A 258 -17.08 -4.95 15.41
N ALA A 259 -17.11 -5.44 14.15
CA ALA A 259 -16.18 -4.97 13.10
C ALA A 259 -16.27 -3.46 12.90
N ARG A 260 -17.49 -2.92 12.79
CA ARG A 260 -17.72 -1.49 12.58
C ARG A 260 -17.25 -0.65 13.76
N GLU A 261 -17.58 -1.05 14.98
CA GLU A 261 -17.14 -0.35 16.20
C GLU A 261 -15.61 -0.34 16.30
N PHE A 262 -14.98 -1.49 16.12
CA PHE A 262 -13.52 -1.62 16.11
C PHE A 262 -12.87 -0.72 15.05
N LEU A 263 -13.35 -0.78 13.79
CA LEU A 263 -12.83 0.00 12.69
C LEU A 263 -12.91 1.50 12.98
N ILE A 264 -14.06 2.00 13.40
CA ILE A 264 -14.28 3.42 13.71
C ILE A 264 -13.36 3.84 14.87
N LYS A 265 -13.35 3.08 15.96
CA LYS A 265 -12.55 3.37 17.15
C LYS A 265 -11.06 3.48 16.82
N GLU A 266 -10.51 2.52 16.09
CA GLU A 266 -9.07 2.49 15.78
C GLU A 266 -8.67 3.58 14.78
N VAL A 267 -9.51 3.85 13.77
CA VAL A 267 -9.27 4.96 12.82
C VAL A 267 -9.31 6.31 13.55
N GLN A 268 -10.29 6.53 14.41
CA GLN A 268 -10.40 7.76 15.22
C GLN A 268 -9.23 7.91 16.19
N ALA A 269 -8.86 6.84 16.89
CA ALA A 269 -7.73 6.86 17.82
C ALA A 269 -6.42 7.19 17.10
N TYR A 270 -6.22 6.62 15.90
CA TYR A 270 -5.05 6.90 15.07
C TYR A 270 -5.04 8.37 14.60
N HIS A 271 -6.16 8.88 14.07
CA HIS A 271 -6.30 10.29 13.66
C HIS A 271 -6.00 11.24 14.79
N LYS A 272 -6.63 11.02 15.96
CA LYS A 272 -6.38 11.82 17.16
C LYS A 272 -4.91 11.78 17.59
N ALA A 273 -4.29 10.60 17.52
CA ALA A 273 -2.86 10.46 17.86
C ALA A 273 -1.95 11.21 16.88
N MET A 274 -2.27 11.19 15.58
CA MET A 274 -1.52 11.89 14.53
C MET A 274 -1.65 13.40 14.62
N GLY A 275 -2.79 13.93 15.09
CA GLY A 275 -3.02 15.36 15.29
C GLY A 275 -2.43 15.93 16.59
N ARG A 276 -2.05 15.06 17.56
CA ARG A 276 -1.59 15.50 18.89
C ARG A 276 -0.34 16.35 18.83
N GLY A 277 -0.46 17.60 19.28
CA GLY A 277 0.67 18.54 19.39
C GLY A 277 1.26 18.97 18.05
N ILE A 278 0.54 18.73 16.97
CA ILE A 278 0.90 19.20 15.65
C ILE A 278 0.24 20.54 15.40
N ILE A 279 1.00 21.43 14.81
CA ILE A 279 0.50 22.69 14.27
C ILE A 279 0.38 22.48 12.76
N ALA A 280 -0.83 22.24 12.30
CA ALA A 280 -1.09 22.04 10.88
C ALA A 280 -1.08 23.36 10.10
N GLU A 281 -0.90 23.29 8.80
CA GLU A 281 -1.15 24.42 7.91
C GLU A 281 -2.65 24.53 7.65
N PHE A 282 -3.22 25.69 7.97
CA PHE A 282 -4.63 25.97 7.67
C PHE A 282 -4.78 26.24 6.17
N SER A 283 -5.57 25.42 5.48
CA SER A 283 -6.01 25.69 4.12
C SER A 283 -7.53 25.65 4.02
N ASN A 284 -8.11 26.57 3.24
CA ASN A 284 -9.54 26.56 2.96
C ASN A 284 -9.94 25.24 2.29
N GLY A 285 -10.73 24.42 2.99
CA GLY A 285 -11.21 23.11 2.51
C GLY A 285 -10.61 21.88 3.22
N ASN A 286 -9.52 22.04 4.00
CA ASN A 286 -8.92 20.94 4.76
C ASN A 286 -9.03 21.18 6.27
N TYR A 287 -10.25 21.33 6.77
CA TYR A 287 -10.47 21.33 8.22
C TYR A 287 -10.50 19.90 8.71
N ASP A 288 -9.47 19.50 9.45
CA ASP A 288 -9.44 18.22 10.15
C ASP A 288 -9.89 18.44 11.60
N ARG A 289 -10.99 17.80 11.99
CA ARG A 289 -11.61 17.90 13.34
C ARG A 289 -10.70 17.41 14.48
N TYR A 290 -9.63 16.69 14.15
CA TYR A 290 -8.66 16.16 15.13
C TYR A 290 -7.44 17.07 15.34
N ILE A 291 -7.38 18.22 14.66
CA ILE A 291 -6.32 19.21 14.78
C ILE A 291 -6.74 20.28 15.77
N SER A 292 -6.00 20.41 16.88
CA SER A 292 -6.25 21.45 17.88
C SER A 292 -5.59 22.77 17.54
N PHE A 293 -4.52 22.78 16.73
CA PHE A 293 -3.75 23.98 16.37
C PHE A 293 -3.48 24.04 14.88
N ALA A 294 -3.84 25.15 14.25
CA ALA A 294 -3.53 25.41 12.86
C ALA A 294 -2.83 26.77 12.69
N ARG A 295 -1.86 26.82 11.79
CA ARG A 295 -1.15 28.04 11.41
C ARG A 295 -1.80 28.64 10.15
N MET A 296 -2.12 29.90 10.19
CA MET A 296 -2.52 30.68 9.03
C MET A 296 -1.32 31.50 8.51
N GLY A 297 -1.03 31.37 7.22
CA GLY A 297 0.08 32.08 6.56
C GLY A 297 1.46 31.42 6.70
N ASP A 298 2.44 32.01 6.03
CA ASP A 298 3.82 31.52 5.92
C ASP A 298 4.69 31.96 7.11
N GLY A 299 5.81 31.21 7.32
CA GLY A 299 6.81 31.54 8.34
C GLY A 299 6.72 30.70 9.61
N SER A 300 7.62 30.95 10.56
CA SER A 300 7.68 30.19 11.82
C SER A 300 6.74 30.78 12.87
N LEU A 301 6.08 29.93 13.63
CA LEU A 301 5.30 30.32 14.79
C LEU A 301 6.20 30.86 15.91
N GLY A 302 5.73 31.92 16.58
CA GLY A 302 6.39 32.48 17.74
C GLY A 302 6.45 31.49 18.94
N GLY A 303 7.35 31.75 19.90
CA GLY A 303 7.58 30.89 21.06
C GLY A 303 6.33 30.61 21.88
N LYS A 304 5.40 31.57 22.02
CA LYS A 304 4.15 31.40 22.76
C LYS A 304 3.25 30.33 22.11
N ALA A 305 3.04 30.40 20.79
CA ALA A 305 2.19 29.43 20.08
C ALA A 305 2.76 28.00 20.13
N ARG A 306 4.10 27.88 19.98
CA ARG A 306 4.79 26.57 20.14
C ARG A 306 4.67 26.05 21.57
N GLY A 307 4.80 26.92 22.57
CA GLY A 307 4.64 26.57 23.98
C GLY A 307 3.24 26.07 24.29
N LEU A 308 2.20 26.72 23.79
CA LEU A 308 0.81 26.30 23.94
C LEU A 308 0.55 24.92 23.29
N ALA A 309 1.00 24.70 22.07
CA ALA A 309 0.86 23.43 21.40
C ALA A 309 1.60 22.31 22.14
N PHE A 310 2.78 22.60 22.68
CA PHE A 310 3.55 21.64 23.51
C PHE A 310 2.83 21.31 24.81
N LEU A 311 2.29 22.30 25.52
CA LEU A 311 1.53 22.11 26.74
C LEU A 311 0.27 21.28 26.48
N ASN A 312 -0.48 21.60 25.44
CA ASN A 312 -1.65 20.82 25.06
C ASN A 312 -1.30 19.35 24.80
N ARG A 313 -0.19 19.10 24.10
CA ARG A 313 0.33 17.75 23.89
C ARG A 313 0.63 17.00 25.20
N LEU A 314 1.22 17.68 26.19
CA LEU A 314 1.48 17.09 27.49
C LEU A 314 0.19 16.76 28.25
N ILE A 315 -0.77 17.70 28.25
CA ILE A 315 -2.09 17.54 28.88
C ILE A 315 -2.80 16.32 28.31
N GLU A 316 -2.88 16.22 26.99
CA GLU A 316 -3.51 15.09 26.31
C GLU A 316 -2.74 13.77 26.51
N LYS A 317 -1.39 13.81 26.40
CA LYS A 317 -0.55 12.62 26.54
C LYS A 317 -0.69 11.97 27.93
N HIS A 318 -0.86 12.78 28.96
CA HIS A 318 -0.96 12.33 30.34
C HIS A 318 -2.41 12.26 30.85
N SER A 319 -3.40 12.50 29.98
CA SER A 319 -4.84 12.53 30.32
C SER A 319 -5.10 13.42 31.54
N LEU A 320 -4.46 14.60 31.61
CA LEU A 320 -4.53 15.44 32.81
C LEU A 320 -5.94 15.99 33.04
N THR A 321 -6.69 16.29 31.98
CA THR A 321 -8.10 16.68 32.06
C THR A 321 -8.97 15.61 32.67
N ASP A 322 -8.69 14.33 32.39
CA ASP A 322 -9.47 13.21 32.93
C ASP A 322 -9.08 12.90 34.41
N ARG A 323 -7.83 13.23 34.78
CA ARG A 323 -7.35 13.06 36.18
C ARG A 323 -7.80 14.14 37.13
N TYR A 324 -8.11 15.32 36.61
CA TYR A 324 -8.43 16.51 37.40
C TYR A 324 -9.72 17.11 36.85
N GLU A 325 -10.85 16.45 37.13
CA GLU A 325 -12.18 16.82 36.64
C GLU A 325 -12.63 18.27 36.99
N ASN A 326 -12.06 18.83 38.06
CA ASN A 326 -12.36 20.19 38.52
C ASN A 326 -11.48 21.29 37.88
N ILE A 327 -10.57 20.94 36.98
CA ILE A 327 -9.67 21.87 36.32
C ILE A 327 -10.02 21.93 34.84
N SER A 328 -10.55 23.07 34.40
CA SER A 328 -10.72 23.38 32.99
C SER A 328 -9.49 24.12 32.47
N ILE A 329 -8.87 23.60 31.39
CA ILE A 329 -7.77 24.26 30.68
C ILE A 329 -8.34 24.72 29.34
N SER A 330 -8.50 26.02 29.16
CA SER A 330 -9.02 26.65 27.95
C SER A 330 -7.95 27.55 27.29
#